data_13e6c26c525419123fc97b5f425b58c6
#
_entry.id   13e6c26c525419123fc97b5f425b58c6
#
_cell.length_a   1.000
_cell.length_b   1.000
_cell.length_c   1.000
_cell.angle_alpha   90.00
_cell.angle_beta   90.00
_cell.angle_gamma   90.00
#
_symmetry.space_group_name_H-M   'P 1'
#
loop_
_entity.id
_entity.type
_entity.pdbx_description
1 polymer ?
#
loop_
_entity_poly.entity_id
_entity_poly.type
_entity_poly.pdbx_seq_one_letter_code
_entity_poly.pdbx_strand_id
1 'polypeptide(L)'
;VQIRPLLQDLFGFHSFSGNGDAIIDLTARGNNRKQLIQSLQGMLTLNILDGAWKGIDINNILKNGISAQQSSGEHVQTPFHRFTLNSEIDKGISHHINTELFSEHLHIVSNGYTDLNTQELSEDLLIRNTLNPSAKPIPIKIRGNVANPSVTLDYNRITHGLNNPKEKQKALEQTL
;
A
#
# COMPACT_ATOMS: atom_id res chain seq x y z
N VAL A 1 -20.51 1.50 4.88
CA VAL A 1 -20.33 2.77 4.13
C VAL A 1 -19.49 2.49 2.89
N GLN A 2 -19.77 3.20 1.79
CA GLN A 2 -18.89 3.18 0.63
C GLN A 2 -17.63 3.99 0.94
N ILE A 3 -16.48 3.33 0.94
CA ILE A 3 -15.22 3.94 1.39
C ILE A 3 -14.61 4.88 0.34
N ARG A 4 -14.81 4.60 -0.95
CA ARG A 4 -14.20 5.41 -2.02
C ARG A 4 -14.60 6.89 -1.97
N PRO A 5 -15.89 7.27 -1.86
CA PRO A 5 -16.25 8.68 -1.72
C PRO A 5 -15.63 9.33 -0.49
N LEU A 6 -15.60 8.61 0.64
CA LEU A 6 -14.99 9.10 1.87
C LEU A 6 -13.52 9.43 1.71
N LEU A 7 -12.73 8.51 1.16
CA LEU A 7 -11.29 8.72 0.92
C LEU A 7 -11.03 9.81 -0.13
N GLN A 8 -11.89 9.91 -1.15
CA GLN A 8 -11.82 10.95 -2.17
C GLN A 8 -12.09 12.32 -1.57
N ASP A 9 -13.15 12.46 -0.79
CA ASP A 9 -13.58 13.74 -0.22
C ASP A 9 -12.61 14.25 0.85
N LEU A 10 -12.10 13.34 1.70
CA LEU A 10 -11.18 13.71 2.79
C LEU A 10 -9.74 13.89 2.33
N PHE A 11 -9.25 12.99 1.46
CA PHE A 11 -7.83 12.91 1.14
C PHE A 11 -7.50 13.02 -0.35
N GLY A 12 -8.50 13.03 -1.22
CA GLY A 12 -8.30 13.02 -2.67
C GLY A 12 -7.84 11.67 -3.23
N PHE A 13 -7.97 10.59 -2.48
CA PHE A 13 -7.53 9.24 -2.89
C PHE A 13 -8.60 8.51 -3.67
N HIS A 14 -8.23 8.01 -4.86
CA HIS A 14 -9.10 7.24 -5.74
C HIS A 14 -8.73 5.75 -5.81
N SER A 15 -7.65 5.36 -5.13
CA SER A 15 -7.01 4.07 -5.34
C SER A 15 -7.74 2.89 -4.68
N PHE A 16 -8.58 3.13 -3.67
CA PHE A 16 -9.33 2.07 -3.00
C PHE A 16 -10.81 2.15 -3.27
N SER A 17 -11.44 0.99 -3.44
CA SER A 17 -12.89 0.83 -3.53
C SER A 17 -13.34 -0.32 -2.65
N GLY A 18 -14.61 -0.36 -2.28
CA GLY A 18 -15.21 -1.39 -1.44
C GLY A 18 -16.22 -0.80 -0.47
N ASN A 19 -16.78 -1.66 0.37
CA ASN A 19 -17.69 -1.29 1.43
C ASN A 19 -17.05 -1.58 2.78
N GLY A 20 -17.36 -0.79 3.80
CA GLY A 20 -16.76 -1.05 5.10
C GLY A 20 -17.07 0.02 6.12
N ASP A 21 -16.27 0.03 7.16
CA ASP A 21 -16.38 0.92 8.29
C ASP A 21 -15.12 1.79 8.41
N ALA A 22 -15.35 3.04 8.85
CA ALA A 22 -14.28 3.97 9.17
C ALA A 22 -14.52 4.54 10.58
N ILE A 23 -13.45 4.56 11.38
CA ILE A 23 -13.39 5.31 12.65
C ILE A 23 -12.44 6.47 12.40
N ILE A 24 -12.95 7.69 12.59
CA ILE A 24 -12.23 8.91 12.26
C ILE A 24 -12.26 9.82 13.50
N ASP A 25 -11.09 10.08 14.04
CA ASP A 25 -10.89 11.05 15.11
C ASP A 25 -9.78 12.01 14.67
N LEU A 26 -10.18 13.03 13.91
CA LEU A 26 -9.28 13.98 13.27
C LEU A 26 -9.61 15.40 13.66
N THR A 27 -8.58 16.18 13.90
CA THR A 27 -8.68 17.63 14.13
C THR A 27 -7.80 18.38 13.13
N ALA A 28 -8.27 19.53 12.68
CA ALA A 28 -7.53 20.41 11.80
C ALA A 28 -7.90 21.87 12.07
N ARG A 29 -6.99 22.80 11.79
CA ARG A 29 -7.19 24.24 11.95
C ARG A 29 -6.63 24.97 10.73
N GLY A 30 -7.42 25.86 10.15
CA GLY A 30 -6.99 26.67 9.01
C GLY A 30 -8.13 27.27 8.23
N ASN A 31 -7.81 28.26 7.41
CA ASN A 31 -8.76 29.00 6.58
C ASN A 31 -8.76 28.55 5.12
N ASN A 32 -7.89 27.60 4.75
CA ASN A 32 -7.81 27.02 3.42
C ASN A 32 -7.33 25.56 3.51
N ARG A 33 -7.50 24.81 2.40
CA ARG A 33 -7.17 23.39 2.34
C ARG A 33 -5.72 23.09 2.77
N LYS A 34 -4.75 23.91 2.33
CA LYS A 34 -3.34 23.72 2.68
C LYS A 34 -3.11 23.81 4.17
N GLN A 35 -3.66 24.82 4.83
CA GLN A 35 -3.54 25.00 6.27
C GLN A 35 -4.25 23.88 7.05
N LEU A 36 -5.43 23.44 6.57
CA LEU A 36 -6.14 22.30 7.17
C LEU A 36 -5.31 21.02 7.10
N ILE A 37 -4.70 20.71 5.95
CA ILE A 37 -3.84 19.52 5.82
C ILE A 37 -2.60 19.66 6.71
N GLN A 38 -1.91 20.81 6.69
CA GLN A 38 -0.71 21.05 7.50
C GLN A 38 -0.92 20.96 9.02
N SER A 39 -2.15 21.18 9.47
CA SER A 39 -2.53 21.09 10.87
C SER A 39 -3.32 19.81 11.21
N LEU A 40 -3.55 18.93 10.21
CA LEU A 40 -4.33 17.71 10.41
C LEU A 40 -3.59 16.77 11.32
N GLN A 41 -4.30 16.32 12.37
CA GLN A 41 -3.77 15.36 13.34
C GLN A 41 -4.89 14.49 13.90
N GLY A 42 -4.53 13.28 14.32
CA GLY A 42 -5.45 12.33 14.93
C GLY A 42 -5.29 10.92 14.43
N MET A 43 -6.36 10.14 14.48
CA MET A 43 -6.35 8.71 14.12
C MET A 43 -7.42 8.39 13.07
N LEU A 44 -7.08 7.48 12.18
CA LEU A 44 -7.97 6.92 11.18
C LEU A 44 -7.84 5.39 11.20
N THR A 45 -8.97 4.71 11.37
CA THR A 45 -9.05 3.26 11.18
C THR A 45 -10.03 2.97 10.05
N LEU A 46 -9.60 2.15 9.07
CA LEU A 46 -10.43 1.68 7.98
C LEU A 46 -10.51 0.16 8.01
N ASN A 47 -11.70 -0.37 7.76
CA ASN A 47 -11.92 -1.78 7.50
C ASN A 47 -12.80 -1.90 6.26
N ILE A 48 -12.21 -2.31 5.14
CA ILE A 48 -12.87 -2.38 3.83
C ILE A 48 -13.03 -3.84 3.44
N LEU A 49 -14.24 -4.20 3.01
CA LEU A 49 -14.59 -5.54 2.55
C LEU A 49 -14.91 -5.52 1.06
N ASP A 50 -14.55 -6.62 0.40
CA ASP A 50 -14.88 -6.90 -1.00
C ASP A 50 -14.60 -5.72 -1.93
N GLY A 51 -13.33 -5.34 -1.97
CA GLY A 51 -12.87 -4.17 -2.68
C GLY A 51 -11.74 -4.43 -3.67
N ALA A 52 -11.18 -3.34 -4.15
CA ALA A 52 -10.01 -3.37 -5.02
C ALA A 52 -9.06 -2.20 -4.75
N TRP A 53 -7.76 -2.49 -4.78
CA TRP A 53 -6.71 -1.50 -4.85
C TRP A 53 -6.39 -1.22 -6.32
N LYS A 54 -6.80 -0.07 -6.80
CA LYS A 54 -6.65 0.37 -8.20
C LYS A 54 -5.26 0.94 -8.45
N GLY A 55 -4.77 0.74 -9.67
CA GLY A 55 -3.47 1.22 -10.14
C GLY A 55 -2.30 0.29 -9.84
N ILE A 56 -2.52 -0.80 -9.10
CA ILE A 56 -1.50 -1.81 -8.79
C ILE A 56 -2.11 -3.21 -8.94
N ASP A 57 -1.52 -4.04 -9.79
CA ASP A 57 -1.87 -5.46 -9.94
C ASP A 57 -0.76 -6.34 -9.39
N ILE A 58 -0.85 -6.64 -8.11
CA ILE A 58 0.13 -7.48 -7.39
C ILE A 58 0.20 -8.89 -8.00
N ASN A 59 -0.93 -9.47 -8.41
CA ASN A 59 -0.93 -10.80 -9.01
C ASN A 59 -0.16 -10.83 -10.33
N ASN A 60 -0.31 -9.80 -11.16
CA ASN A 60 0.43 -9.68 -12.41
C ASN A 60 1.93 -9.45 -12.16
N ILE A 61 2.27 -8.62 -11.16
CA ILE A 61 3.66 -8.38 -10.75
C ILE A 61 4.33 -9.70 -10.31
N LEU A 62 3.64 -10.52 -9.52
CA LEU A 62 4.18 -11.78 -9.04
C LEU A 62 4.32 -12.84 -10.13
N LYS A 63 3.46 -12.83 -11.16
CA LYS A 63 3.51 -13.78 -12.28
C LYS A 63 4.53 -13.41 -13.36
N ASN A 64 4.61 -12.13 -13.68
CA ASN A 64 5.30 -11.64 -14.88
C ASN A 64 6.48 -10.68 -14.54
N GLY A 65 6.76 -10.48 -13.24
CA GLY A 65 7.77 -9.56 -12.77
C GLY A 65 7.31 -8.11 -12.70
N ILE A 66 8.10 -7.28 -12.06
CA ILE A 66 7.77 -5.86 -11.81
C ILE A 66 7.63 -5.06 -13.11
N SER A 67 8.34 -5.44 -14.16
CA SER A 67 8.25 -4.81 -15.48
C SER A 67 6.84 -4.87 -16.09
N ALA A 68 6.01 -5.82 -15.65
CA ALA A 68 4.64 -5.96 -16.12
C ALA A 68 3.68 -4.88 -15.59
N GLN A 69 4.09 -4.07 -14.61
CA GLN A 69 3.28 -2.96 -14.08
C GLN A 69 3.20 -1.75 -15.02
N GLN A 70 3.98 -1.69 -16.09
CA GLN A 70 3.94 -0.58 -17.05
C GLN A 70 2.66 -0.51 -17.89
N SER A 71 1.75 -1.46 -17.77
CA SER A 71 0.44 -1.41 -18.40
C SER A 71 -0.51 -0.52 -17.59
N SER A 72 -0.49 0.77 -17.85
CA SER A 72 -1.51 1.70 -17.37
C SER A 72 -2.83 1.39 -18.09
N GLY A 73 -3.82 0.89 -17.35
CA GLY A 73 -5.16 0.66 -17.87
C GLY A 73 -6.19 0.67 -16.73
N GLU A 74 -7.43 0.96 -17.05
CA GLU A 74 -8.56 0.98 -16.07
C GLU A 74 -8.76 -0.37 -15.34
N HIS A 75 -8.13 -1.44 -15.84
CA HIS A 75 -8.23 -2.80 -15.28
C HIS A 75 -7.06 -3.19 -14.37
N VAL A 76 -6.07 -2.32 -14.19
CA VAL A 76 -4.93 -2.59 -13.27
C VAL A 76 -5.42 -2.43 -11.84
N GLN A 77 -5.63 -3.54 -11.15
CA GLN A 77 -6.08 -3.53 -9.76
C GLN A 77 -5.75 -4.84 -9.04
N THR A 78 -5.61 -4.75 -7.74
CA THR A 78 -5.54 -5.91 -6.84
C THR A 78 -6.88 -6.04 -6.12
N PRO A 79 -7.73 -7.02 -6.47
CA PRO A 79 -8.94 -7.30 -5.72
C PRO A 79 -8.61 -7.89 -4.34
N PHE A 80 -9.43 -7.58 -3.34
CA PHE A 80 -9.26 -8.10 -2.00
C PHE A 80 -10.61 -8.38 -1.32
N HIS A 81 -10.59 -9.32 -0.38
CA HIS A 81 -11.74 -9.61 0.48
C HIS A 81 -11.77 -8.72 1.71
N ARG A 82 -10.59 -8.37 2.25
CA ARG A 82 -10.47 -7.49 3.40
C ARG A 82 -9.20 -6.64 3.30
N PHE A 83 -9.37 -5.37 3.63
CA PHE A 83 -8.27 -4.42 3.82
C PHE A 83 -8.49 -3.69 5.15
N THR A 84 -7.46 -3.64 5.96
CA THR A 84 -7.47 -2.92 7.23
C THR A 84 -6.31 -1.93 7.27
N LEU A 85 -6.61 -0.70 7.67
CA LEU A 85 -5.63 0.36 7.86
C LEU A 85 -5.83 0.99 9.22
N ASN A 86 -4.75 1.07 10.00
CA ASN A 86 -4.66 1.93 11.17
C ASN A 86 -3.62 3.00 10.88
N SER A 87 -4.02 4.24 11.02
CA SER A 87 -3.15 5.37 10.72
C SER A 87 -3.19 6.40 11.84
N GLU A 88 -2.00 6.85 12.23
CA GLU A 88 -1.80 8.05 13.03
C GLU A 88 -1.38 9.18 12.12
N ILE A 89 -2.09 10.32 12.22
CA ILE A 89 -1.83 11.49 11.37
C ILE A 89 -1.26 12.61 12.25
N ASP A 90 -0.11 13.12 11.86
CA ASP A 90 0.50 14.32 12.45
C ASP A 90 0.94 15.28 11.36
N LYS A 91 0.49 16.52 11.44
CA LYS A 91 0.81 17.61 10.48
C LYS A 91 0.61 17.22 9.01
N GLY A 92 -0.43 16.44 8.76
CA GLY A 92 -0.76 15.97 7.42
C GLY A 92 0.10 14.81 6.91
N ILE A 93 0.91 14.20 7.76
CA ILE A 93 1.61 12.94 7.46
C ILE A 93 0.84 11.79 8.12
N SER A 94 0.32 10.89 7.32
CA SER A 94 -0.42 9.70 7.73
C SER A 94 0.54 8.53 7.85
N HIS A 95 0.87 8.12 9.06
CA HIS A 95 1.70 6.96 9.36
C HIS A 95 0.83 5.71 9.42
N HIS A 96 1.12 4.72 8.60
CA HIS A 96 0.37 3.48 8.49
C HIS A 96 0.98 2.41 9.39
N ILE A 97 0.19 1.92 10.32
CA ILE A 97 0.60 0.93 11.32
C ILE A 97 -0.22 -0.34 11.11
N ASN A 98 0.47 -1.47 10.87
CA ASN A 98 -0.17 -2.77 10.68
C ASN A 98 -1.29 -2.74 9.63
N THR A 99 -0.98 -2.21 8.46
CA THR A 99 -1.90 -2.29 7.31
C THR A 99 -1.87 -3.69 6.74
N GLU A 100 -3.04 -4.30 6.57
CA GLU A 100 -3.18 -5.65 6.04
C GLU A 100 -4.17 -5.70 4.89
N LEU A 101 -3.83 -6.49 3.88
CA LEU A 101 -4.71 -6.79 2.75
C LEU A 101 -4.76 -8.30 2.55
N PHE A 102 -5.97 -8.85 2.52
CA PHE A 102 -6.25 -10.25 2.23
C PHE A 102 -6.95 -10.38 0.88
N SER A 103 -6.29 -10.99 -0.06
CA SER A 103 -6.82 -11.39 -1.37
C SER A 103 -7.08 -12.90 -1.37
N GLU A 104 -7.54 -13.46 -2.50
CA GLU A 104 -7.85 -14.89 -2.63
C GLU A 104 -6.66 -15.79 -2.25
N HIS A 105 -5.45 -15.39 -2.68
CA HIS A 105 -4.23 -16.19 -2.49
C HIS A 105 -3.09 -15.42 -1.85
N LEU A 106 -3.32 -14.17 -1.44
CA LEU A 106 -2.28 -13.30 -0.91
C LEU A 106 -2.68 -12.71 0.45
N HIS A 107 -1.71 -12.69 1.35
CA HIS A 107 -1.72 -11.89 2.55
C HIS A 107 -0.60 -10.88 2.45
N ILE A 108 -0.94 -9.60 2.44
CA ILE A 108 -0.02 -8.48 2.33
C ILE A 108 -0.03 -7.71 3.64
N VAL A 109 1.13 -7.50 4.20
CA VAL A 109 1.34 -6.62 5.36
C VAL A 109 2.15 -5.43 4.89
N SER A 110 1.74 -4.23 5.26
CA SER A 110 2.41 -2.99 4.88
C SER A 110 2.65 -2.10 6.09
N ASN A 111 3.77 -1.37 6.04
CA ASN A 111 4.08 -0.27 6.95
C ASN A 111 4.69 0.86 6.13
N GLY A 112 4.32 2.08 6.46
CA GLY A 112 4.82 3.23 5.75
C GLY A 112 4.12 4.51 6.12
N TYR A 113 4.06 5.42 5.18
CA TYR A 113 3.37 6.69 5.37
C TYR A 113 2.88 7.28 4.05
N THR A 114 1.90 8.16 4.16
CA THR A 114 1.48 9.06 3.08
C THR A 114 1.59 10.50 3.56
N ASP A 115 2.32 11.32 2.83
CA ASP A 115 2.34 12.77 3.03
C ASP A 115 1.18 13.40 2.24
N LEU A 116 0.15 13.85 2.96
CA LEU A 116 -1.04 14.46 2.38
C LEU A 116 -0.75 15.87 1.83
N ASN A 117 0.35 16.51 2.25
CA ASN A 117 0.75 17.83 1.75
C ASN A 117 1.33 17.73 0.34
N THR A 118 2.15 16.70 0.08
CA THR A 118 2.85 16.49 -1.19
C THR A 118 2.17 15.42 -2.05
N GLN A 119 1.24 14.65 -1.47
CA GLN A 119 0.62 13.48 -2.06
C GLN A 119 1.64 12.38 -2.41
N GLU A 120 2.65 12.24 -1.59
CA GLU A 120 3.66 11.20 -1.74
C GLU A 120 3.42 10.03 -0.80
N LEU A 121 3.66 8.84 -1.33
CA LEU A 121 3.49 7.54 -0.67
C LEU A 121 4.83 6.86 -0.49
N SER A 122 5.04 6.28 0.67
CA SER A 122 6.19 5.43 0.97
C SER A 122 5.74 4.22 1.77
N GLU A 123 5.60 3.06 1.12
CA GLU A 123 5.15 1.81 1.72
C GLU A 123 6.17 0.69 1.50
N ASP A 124 6.41 -0.07 2.55
CA ASP A 124 7.17 -1.32 2.52
C ASP A 124 6.21 -2.49 2.74
N LEU A 125 6.00 -3.29 1.70
CA LEU A 125 5.09 -4.42 1.68
C LEU A 125 5.85 -5.73 1.88
N LEU A 126 5.20 -6.66 2.57
CA LEU A 126 5.61 -8.05 2.65
C LEU A 126 4.46 -8.93 2.17
N ILE A 127 4.64 -9.59 1.03
CA ILE A 127 3.61 -10.39 0.37
C ILE A 127 3.85 -11.86 0.66
N ARG A 128 2.85 -12.55 1.20
CA ARG A 128 2.83 -13.99 1.43
C ARG A 128 1.81 -14.65 0.53
N ASN A 129 2.21 -15.76 -0.09
CA ASN A 129 1.27 -16.63 -0.80
C ASN A 129 0.60 -17.57 0.22
N THR A 130 -0.71 -17.49 0.36
CA THR A 130 -1.47 -18.31 1.32
C THR A 130 -1.62 -19.77 0.87
N LEU A 131 -1.46 -20.05 -0.43
CA LEU A 131 -1.45 -21.42 -0.97
C LEU A 131 -0.12 -22.15 -0.74
N ASN A 132 0.97 -21.41 -0.54
CA ASN A 132 2.28 -21.96 -0.21
C ASN A 132 2.89 -21.23 0.99
N PRO A 133 2.46 -21.55 2.20
CA PRO A 133 2.94 -20.90 3.42
C PRO A 133 4.44 -21.07 3.69
N SER A 134 5.07 -22.09 3.08
CA SER A 134 6.51 -22.36 3.18
C SER A 134 7.35 -21.49 2.26
N ALA A 135 6.74 -20.82 1.27
CA ALA A 135 7.43 -19.89 0.40
C ALA A 135 7.91 -18.66 1.19
N LYS A 136 9.08 -18.16 0.82
CA LYS A 136 9.58 -16.92 1.41
C LYS A 136 8.66 -15.75 1.04
N PRO A 137 8.36 -14.85 1.99
CA PRO A 137 7.62 -13.64 1.67
C PRO A 137 8.39 -12.75 0.71
N ILE A 138 7.68 -12.11 -0.22
CA ILE A 138 8.25 -11.21 -1.22
C ILE A 138 8.18 -9.78 -0.71
N PRO A 139 9.33 -9.12 -0.47
CA PRO A 139 9.37 -7.73 -0.04
C PRO A 139 9.30 -6.79 -1.23
N ILE A 140 8.34 -5.86 -1.21
CA ILE A 140 8.11 -4.85 -2.24
C ILE A 140 8.13 -3.45 -1.61
N LYS A 141 8.66 -2.49 -2.35
CA LYS A 141 8.58 -1.06 -2.02
C LYS A 141 7.65 -0.36 -2.99
N ILE A 142 6.77 0.47 -2.45
CA ILE A 142 5.94 1.39 -3.23
C ILE A 142 6.33 2.81 -2.83
N ARG A 143 6.68 3.63 -3.82
CA ARG A 143 7.21 4.99 -3.61
C ARG A 143 6.67 5.96 -4.62
N GLY A 144 6.57 7.24 -4.23
CA GLY A 144 6.25 8.34 -5.12
C GLY A 144 4.81 8.83 -5.00
N ASN A 145 4.31 9.47 -6.04
CA ASN A 145 2.99 10.07 -6.01
C ASN A 145 1.88 9.02 -5.89
N VAL A 146 0.91 9.26 -5.00
CA VAL A 146 -0.21 8.34 -4.73
C VAL A 146 -1.06 8.01 -5.97
N ALA A 147 -1.10 8.90 -6.96
CA ALA A 147 -1.84 8.68 -8.20
C ALA A 147 -1.08 7.81 -9.21
N ASN A 148 0.25 7.77 -9.12
CA ASN A 148 1.10 6.97 -10.02
C ASN A 148 2.37 6.52 -9.29
N PRO A 149 2.25 5.61 -8.29
CA PRO A 149 3.39 5.15 -7.52
C PRO A 149 4.28 4.20 -8.33
N SER A 150 5.56 4.22 -8.03
CA SER A 150 6.51 3.22 -8.52
C SER A 150 6.53 2.01 -7.58
N VAL A 151 6.60 0.81 -8.16
CA VAL A 151 6.69 -0.46 -7.42
C VAL A 151 8.02 -1.13 -7.76
N THR A 152 8.76 -1.54 -6.74
CA THR A 152 10.06 -2.19 -6.89
C THR A 152 10.22 -3.32 -5.87
N LEU A 153 11.04 -4.34 -6.21
CA LEU A 153 11.49 -5.31 -5.19
C LEU A 153 12.42 -4.64 -4.18
N ASP A 154 12.31 -5.03 -2.92
CA ASP A 154 13.30 -4.64 -1.93
C ASP A 154 14.52 -5.58 -1.98
N TYR A 155 15.42 -5.31 -2.93
CA TYR A 155 16.65 -6.07 -3.12
C TYR A 155 17.51 -6.14 -1.86
N ASN A 156 17.56 -5.06 -1.08
CA ASN A 156 18.34 -5.02 0.15
C ASN A 156 17.79 -6.01 1.18
N ARG A 157 16.48 -6.11 1.30
CA ARG A 157 15.84 -7.06 2.21
C ARG A 157 15.98 -8.51 1.76
N ILE A 158 15.90 -8.76 0.45
CA ILE A 158 16.10 -10.10 -0.14
C ILE A 158 17.53 -10.58 0.06
N THR A 159 18.52 -9.69 -0.06
CA THR A 159 19.94 -10.03 -0.01
C THR A 159 20.60 -9.75 1.34
N HIS A 160 19.82 -9.37 2.34
CA HIS A 160 20.33 -9.04 3.67
C HIS A 160 21.08 -10.22 4.29
N GLY A 161 22.27 -9.95 4.80
CA GLY A 161 23.14 -10.98 5.40
C GLY A 161 23.92 -11.84 4.40
N LEU A 162 23.71 -11.67 3.09
CA LEU A 162 24.48 -12.36 2.05
C LEU A 162 25.66 -11.51 1.60
N ASN A 163 26.88 -12.05 1.69
CA ASN A 163 28.10 -11.34 1.28
C ASN A 163 28.58 -11.78 -0.11
N ASN A 164 28.22 -13.01 -0.53
CA ASN A 164 28.67 -13.58 -1.79
C ASN A 164 27.73 -13.16 -2.95
N PRO A 165 28.28 -12.62 -4.07
CA PRO A 165 27.46 -12.23 -5.23
C PRO A 165 26.61 -13.36 -5.81
N LYS A 166 27.11 -14.60 -5.84
CA LYS A 166 26.36 -15.77 -6.34
C LYS A 166 25.18 -16.13 -5.43
N GLU A 167 25.33 -15.98 -4.11
CA GLU A 167 24.25 -16.20 -3.16
C GLU A 167 23.19 -15.14 -3.27
N LYS A 168 23.58 -13.87 -3.47
CA LYS A 168 22.64 -12.76 -3.73
C LYS A 168 21.82 -13.01 -4.99
N GLN A 169 22.49 -13.41 -6.08
CA GLN A 169 21.81 -13.73 -7.34
C GLN A 169 20.83 -14.88 -7.16
N LYS A 170 21.24 -15.97 -6.52
CA LYS A 170 20.37 -17.13 -6.23
C LYS A 170 19.16 -16.74 -5.35
N ALA A 171 19.36 -15.87 -4.35
CA ALA A 171 18.26 -15.39 -3.51
C ALA A 171 17.22 -14.57 -4.31
N LEU A 172 17.68 -13.76 -5.26
CA LEU A 172 16.80 -13.01 -6.17
C LEU A 172 16.01 -13.94 -7.10
N GLU A 173 16.68 -14.92 -7.71
CA GLU A 173 16.05 -15.91 -8.60
C GLU A 173 15.02 -16.79 -7.86
N GLN A 174 15.18 -17.03 -6.56
CA GLN A 174 14.24 -17.80 -5.75
C GLN A 174 13.05 -16.98 -5.23
N THR A 175 13.09 -15.66 -5.39
CA THR A 175 12.06 -14.74 -4.91
C THR A 175 11.08 -14.36 -6.02
N LEU A 176 11.49 -14.50 -7.25
CA LEU A 176 10.69 -14.28 -8.46
C LEU A 176 10.10 -15.59 -8.98
#